data_123017d0d1e6325865ac7275869ab99d
#
_entry.id   123017d0d1e6325865ac7275869ab99d
#
_cell.length_a   1.000
_cell.length_b   1.000
_cell.length_c   1.000
_cell.angle_alpha   90.00
_cell.angle_beta   90.00
_cell.angle_gamma   90.00
#
_symmetry.space_group_name_H-M   'P 1'
#
loop_
_entity.id
_entity.type
_entity.pdbx_description
1 polymer ?
#
loop_
_entity_poly.entity_id
_entity_poly.type
_entity_poly.pdbx_seq_one_letter_code
_entity_poly.pdbx_strand_id
1 'polypeptide(L)' 'MTILTSIAGALALGLAVYLVFALLFPERLS' A
#
# COMPACT_ATOMS: atom_id res chain seq x y z
N MET A 1 8.51 13.81 15.29
CA MET A 1 8.82 12.87 14.21
C MET A 1 9.75 11.81 14.70
N THR A 2 9.38 10.61 14.55
CA THR A 2 10.22 9.50 14.98
C THR A 2 10.30 8.50 13.85
N ILE A 3 11.18 7.55 14.02
CA ILE A 3 11.34 6.54 13.00
C ILE A 3 10.09 5.71 12.85
N LEU A 4 9.34 5.58 13.94
CA LEU A 4 8.08 4.85 13.88
C LEU A 4 7.10 5.52 12.94
N THR A 5 7.07 6.85 12.97
CA THR A 5 6.19 7.60 12.08
C THR A 5 6.58 7.36 10.62
N SER A 6 7.88 7.34 10.36
CA SER A 6 8.35 7.10 9.00
C SER A 6 7.96 5.72 8.52
N ILE A 7 8.13 4.72 9.38
CA ILE A 7 7.79 3.36 9.01
C ILE A 7 6.30 3.24 8.77
N ALA A 8 5.49 3.85 9.64
CA ALA A 8 4.05 3.80 9.48
C ALA A 8 3.62 4.44 8.16
N GLY A 9 4.25 5.56 7.81
CA GLY A 9 3.94 6.21 6.55
C GLY A 9 4.29 5.35 5.36
N ALA A 10 5.44 4.70 5.41
CA ALA A 10 5.87 3.84 4.33
C ALA A 10 4.91 2.66 4.16
N LEU A 11 4.48 2.08 5.27
CA LEU A 11 3.55 0.96 5.21
C LEU A 11 2.21 1.40 4.66
N ALA A 12 1.75 2.57 5.06
CA ALA A 12 0.48 3.08 4.57
C ALA A 12 0.53 3.30 3.07
N LEU A 13 1.63 3.86 2.59
CA LEU A 13 1.79 4.09 1.16
C LEU A 13 1.81 2.77 0.41
N GLY A 14 2.52 1.80 0.94
CA GLY A 14 2.59 0.49 0.29
C GLY A 14 1.22 -0.15 0.17
N LEU A 15 0.45 -0.08 1.24
CA LEU A 15 -0.89 -0.65 1.22
C LEU A 15 -1.79 0.10 0.25
N ALA A 16 -1.67 1.41 0.21
CA ALA A 16 -2.49 2.19 -0.70
C ALA A 16 -2.18 1.85 -2.15
N VAL A 17 -0.91 1.74 -2.48
CA VAL A 17 -0.51 1.38 -3.83
C VAL A 17 -1.01 -0.01 -4.17
N TYR A 18 -0.89 -0.93 -3.21
CA TYR A 18 -1.35 -2.28 -3.44
C TYR A 18 -2.85 -2.32 -3.74
N LEU A 19 -3.62 -1.55 -2.99
CA LEU A 19 -5.05 -1.50 -3.21
C LEU A 19 -5.39 -0.93 -4.58
N VAL A 20 -4.68 0.11 -4.98
CA VAL A 20 -4.91 0.72 -6.29
C VAL A 20 -4.63 -0.30 -7.39
N PHE A 21 -3.54 -1.03 -7.25
CA PHE A 21 -3.20 -2.05 -8.24
C PHE A 21 -4.25 -3.14 -8.27
N ALA A 22 -4.75 -3.53 -7.10
CA ALA A 22 -5.77 -4.58 -7.03
C ALA A 22 -7.05 -4.15 -7.72
N LEU A 23 -7.34 -2.86 -7.70
CA LEU A 23 -8.53 -2.37 -8.37
C LEU A 23 -8.34 -2.22 -9.86
N LEU A 24 -7.17 -1.78 -10.27
CA LEU A 24 -6.91 -1.57 -11.68
C LEU A 24 -6.63 -2.87 -12.41
N PHE A 25 -5.97 -3.79 -11.74
CA PHE A 25 -5.60 -5.06 -12.36
C PHE A 25 -6.03 -6.21 -11.47
N PRO A 26 -7.31 -6.49 -11.40
CA PRO A 26 -7.81 -7.56 -10.53
C PRO A 26 -7.68 -8.94 -11.16
N GLU A 27 -6.72 -9.14 -11.98
CA GLU A 27 -6.59 -10.43 -12.64
C GLU A 27 -6.21 -11.54 -11.72
N ARG A 28 -5.60 -11.23 -10.60
CA ARG A 28 -5.16 -12.32 -9.76
C ARG A 28 -6.31 -13.16 -9.28
N LEU A 29 -7.49 -12.66 -9.30
CA LEU A 29 -8.62 -13.43 -8.82
C LEU A 29 -9.22 -14.31 -9.86
N SER A 30 -9.04 -13.97 -11.04
CA SER A 30 -9.66 -14.77 -12.09
C SER A 30 -8.99 -16.04 -12.32
#